data_d23fdaa9426f32f84984c25281cc3ca2
#
_entry.id   d23fdaa9426f32f84984c25281cc3ca2
#
_cell.length_a   1.000
_cell.length_b   1.000
_cell.length_c   1.000
_cell.angle_alpha   90.00
_cell.angle_beta   90.00
_cell.angle_gamma   90.00
#
_symmetry.space_group_name_H-M   'P 1'
#
loop_
_entity.id
_entity.type
_entity.pdbx_description
1 polymer ?
#
loop_
_entity_poly.entity_id
_entity_poly.type
_entity_poly.pdbx_seq_one_letter_code
_entity_poly.pdbx_strand_id
1 'polypeptide(L)'
;MNGFIQEVATQGELLGQAAAYYQEGDGKALIQRIKAEYRAKGMHRVILSGMGSSLYAMDSVRSYLTGHGIPCLSFSSFELSRFQFGQLDEHTLLIAVSQSGNSAEVVELVEKARQVTTVVGIYNNEGSLLSQMADIKLPILANKEVSITSKTYEITMLILNVIAHSLTGELDGGF
;
A
#
# COMPACT_ATOMS: atom_id res chain seq x y z
N MET A 1 17.78 -14.38 23.54
CA MET A 1 17.40 -12.99 23.24
C MET A 1 15.92 -13.01 22.87
N ASN A 2 15.11 -12.08 23.37
CA ASN A 2 13.66 -12.06 23.07
C ASN A 2 13.47 -11.85 21.55
N GLY A 3 12.62 -12.63 20.89
CA GLY A 3 12.39 -12.56 19.44
C GLY A 3 12.06 -11.15 18.95
N PHE A 4 11.33 -10.38 19.75
CA PHE A 4 11.02 -8.97 19.44
C PHE A 4 12.29 -8.09 19.34
N ILE A 5 13.27 -8.25 20.25
CA ILE A 5 14.52 -7.46 20.19
C ILE A 5 15.33 -7.82 18.93
N GLN A 6 15.30 -9.08 18.51
CA GLN A 6 15.95 -9.48 17.25
C GLN A 6 15.25 -8.88 16.04
N GLU A 7 13.93 -8.81 16.04
CA GLU A 7 13.16 -8.18 14.98
C GLU A 7 13.45 -6.68 14.87
N VAL A 8 13.48 -5.98 15.98
CA VAL A 8 13.85 -4.54 16.03
C VAL A 8 15.27 -4.31 15.51
N ALA A 9 16.23 -5.18 15.87
CA ALA A 9 17.61 -5.04 15.43
C ALA A 9 17.79 -5.18 13.90
N THR A 10 16.86 -5.84 13.20
CA THR A 10 16.92 -6.04 11.73
C THR A 10 16.07 -5.02 10.94
N GLN A 11 15.32 -4.15 11.60
CA GLN A 11 14.43 -3.18 10.94
C GLN A 11 15.18 -2.28 9.95
N GLY A 12 16.28 -1.67 10.38
CA GLY A 12 17.04 -0.74 9.54
C GLY A 12 17.59 -1.38 8.26
N GLU A 13 18.07 -2.62 8.35
CA GLU A 13 18.58 -3.36 7.19
C GLU A 13 17.45 -3.67 6.19
N LEU A 14 16.31 -4.20 6.69
CA LEU A 14 15.17 -4.53 5.84
C LEU A 14 14.53 -3.29 5.21
N LEU A 15 14.47 -2.19 5.94
CA LEU A 15 14.00 -0.91 5.42
C LEU A 15 14.91 -0.40 4.30
N GLY A 16 16.24 -0.50 4.46
CA GLY A 16 17.21 -0.17 3.42
C GLY A 16 17.07 -1.05 2.17
N GLN A 17 16.87 -2.36 2.34
CA GLN A 17 16.64 -3.28 1.23
C GLN A 17 15.33 -2.96 0.49
N ALA A 18 14.24 -2.67 1.21
CA ALA A 18 12.98 -2.27 0.61
C ALA A 18 13.09 -0.92 -0.13
N ALA A 19 13.82 0.05 0.44
CA ALA A 19 14.08 1.33 -0.21
C ALA A 19 14.82 1.14 -1.54
N ALA A 20 15.90 0.36 -1.55
CA ALA A 20 16.66 0.06 -2.76
C ALA A 20 15.78 -0.65 -3.82
N TYR A 21 14.96 -1.61 -3.41
CA TYR A 21 14.05 -2.32 -4.32
C TYR A 21 13.07 -1.37 -5.01
N TYR A 22 12.45 -0.44 -4.26
CA TYR A 22 11.46 0.48 -4.80
C TYR A 22 12.05 1.71 -5.49
N GLN A 23 13.31 2.05 -5.26
CA GLN A 23 14.01 3.16 -5.91
C GLN A 23 14.80 2.75 -7.16
N GLU A 24 15.39 1.56 -7.16
CA GLU A 24 16.37 1.16 -8.19
C GLU A 24 16.03 -0.18 -8.86
N GLY A 25 15.32 -1.09 -8.15
CA GLY A 25 15.01 -2.44 -8.61
C GLY A 25 13.66 -2.57 -9.33
N ASP A 26 13.15 -3.80 -9.36
CA ASP A 26 11.86 -4.13 -10.00
C ASP A 26 10.67 -3.36 -9.41
N GLY A 27 10.74 -3.01 -8.13
CA GLY A 27 9.73 -2.20 -7.45
C GLY A 27 9.56 -0.81 -8.06
N LYS A 28 10.65 -0.21 -8.59
CA LYS A 28 10.58 1.08 -9.31
C LYS A 28 9.62 1.02 -10.50
N ALA A 29 9.69 -0.06 -11.28
CA ALA A 29 8.80 -0.25 -12.42
C ALA A 29 7.33 -0.36 -11.98
N LEU A 30 7.05 -0.99 -10.83
CA LEU A 30 5.71 -1.08 -10.26
C LEU A 30 5.19 0.30 -9.81
N ILE A 31 6.01 1.11 -9.17
CA ILE A 31 5.67 2.49 -8.80
C ILE A 31 5.39 3.35 -10.04
N GLN A 32 6.23 3.24 -11.07
CA GLN A 32 6.02 3.94 -12.34
C GLN A 32 4.73 3.50 -13.03
N ARG A 33 4.39 2.20 -12.96
CA ARG A 33 3.12 1.68 -13.48
C ARG A 33 1.92 2.28 -12.75
N ILE A 34 1.95 2.41 -11.42
CA ILE A 34 0.89 3.07 -10.65
C ILE A 34 0.69 4.50 -11.17
N LYS A 35 1.76 5.29 -11.30
CA LYS A 35 1.71 6.66 -11.80
C LYS A 35 1.16 6.73 -13.22
N ALA A 36 1.60 5.84 -14.09
CA ALA A 36 1.14 5.78 -15.48
C ALA A 36 -0.36 5.45 -15.57
N GLU A 37 -0.84 4.46 -14.82
CA GLU A 37 -2.26 4.11 -14.80
C GLU A 37 -3.12 5.21 -14.18
N TYR A 38 -2.65 5.84 -13.09
CA TYR A 38 -3.33 6.97 -12.45
C TYR A 38 -3.58 8.11 -13.45
N ARG A 39 -2.55 8.45 -14.25
CA ARG A 39 -2.67 9.50 -15.28
C ARG A 39 -3.51 9.05 -16.49
N ALA A 40 -3.26 7.86 -17.00
CA ALA A 40 -3.89 7.36 -18.22
C ALA A 40 -5.41 7.18 -18.07
N LYS A 41 -5.88 6.77 -16.89
CA LYS A 41 -7.29 6.59 -16.57
C LYS A 41 -7.96 7.88 -16.06
N GLY A 42 -7.24 9.01 -16.00
CA GLY A 42 -7.79 10.26 -15.47
C GLY A 42 -8.22 10.15 -14.01
N MET A 43 -7.51 9.33 -13.24
CA MET A 43 -7.83 9.18 -11.81
C MET A 43 -7.55 10.50 -11.09
N HIS A 44 -8.41 10.85 -10.15
CA HIS A 44 -8.32 12.11 -9.43
C HIS A 44 -8.49 11.93 -7.92
N ARG A 45 -8.60 10.70 -7.45
CA ARG A 45 -8.77 10.37 -6.03
C ARG A 45 -8.01 9.10 -5.66
N VAL A 46 -7.46 9.06 -4.46
CA VAL A 46 -6.84 7.88 -3.86
C VAL A 46 -7.67 7.45 -2.65
N ILE A 47 -7.97 6.18 -2.55
CA ILE A 47 -8.56 5.58 -1.34
C ILE A 47 -7.59 4.55 -0.79
N LEU A 48 -7.26 4.71 0.49
CA LEU A 48 -6.39 3.84 1.25
C LEU A 48 -7.26 2.92 2.12
N SER A 49 -6.97 1.62 2.14
CA SER A 49 -7.77 0.69 2.92
C SER A 49 -6.95 -0.44 3.52
N GLY A 50 -7.25 -0.78 4.75
CA GLY A 50 -6.62 -1.86 5.51
C GLY A 50 -7.33 -2.11 6.82
N MET A 51 -6.75 -2.99 7.65
CA MET A 51 -7.27 -3.30 8.98
C MET A 51 -6.18 -3.09 10.04
N GLY A 52 -6.59 -2.73 11.26
CA GLY A 52 -5.68 -2.58 12.39
C GLY A 52 -4.51 -1.63 12.14
N SER A 53 -3.28 -2.07 12.41
CA SER A 53 -2.07 -1.27 12.22
C SER A 53 -1.85 -0.83 10.77
N SER A 54 -2.28 -1.62 9.79
CA SER A 54 -2.19 -1.24 8.38
C SER A 54 -3.00 0.02 8.07
N LEU A 55 -4.13 0.25 8.74
CA LEU A 55 -4.93 1.46 8.57
C LEU A 55 -4.19 2.68 9.14
N TYR A 56 -3.59 2.56 10.32
CA TYR A 56 -2.84 3.67 10.93
C TYR A 56 -1.59 4.07 10.14
N ALA A 57 -0.95 3.14 9.45
CA ALA A 57 0.19 3.43 8.59
C ALA A 57 -0.13 4.41 7.43
N MET A 58 -1.40 4.63 7.13
CA MET A 58 -1.87 5.44 6.00
C MET A 58 -2.03 6.93 6.32
N ASP A 59 -2.08 7.31 7.59
CA ASP A 59 -2.48 8.69 8.00
C ASP A 59 -1.52 9.76 7.49
N SER A 60 -0.21 9.50 7.51
CA SER A 60 0.80 10.45 7.00
C SER A 60 0.62 10.67 5.49
N VAL A 61 0.44 9.58 4.75
CA VAL A 61 0.29 9.63 3.29
C VAL A 61 -1.03 10.26 2.87
N ARG A 62 -2.11 9.98 3.58
CA ARG A 62 -3.40 10.64 3.37
C ARG A 62 -3.27 12.16 3.52
N SER A 63 -2.61 12.61 4.59
CA SER A 63 -2.40 14.04 4.85
C SER A 63 -1.50 14.68 3.79
N TYR A 64 -0.42 13.99 3.41
CA TYR A 64 0.51 14.45 2.37
C TYR A 64 -0.19 14.61 1.00
N LEU A 65 -0.88 13.58 0.50
CA LEU A 65 -1.59 13.64 -0.78
C LEU A 65 -2.65 14.74 -0.81
N THR A 66 -3.45 14.84 0.26
CA THR A 66 -4.47 15.90 0.37
C THR A 66 -3.84 17.28 0.35
N GLY A 67 -2.72 17.48 1.06
CA GLY A 67 -1.97 18.74 1.06
C GLY A 67 -1.40 19.12 -0.32
N HIS A 68 -1.17 18.13 -1.19
CA HIS A 68 -0.71 18.34 -2.56
C HIS A 68 -1.84 18.32 -3.61
N GLY A 69 -3.08 18.48 -3.19
CA GLY A 69 -4.23 18.61 -4.07
C GLY A 69 -4.77 17.30 -4.66
N ILE A 70 -4.31 16.14 -4.17
CA ILE A 70 -4.86 14.84 -4.51
C ILE A 70 -5.83 14.42 -3.40
N PRO A 71 -7.16 14.43 -3.63
CA PRO A 71 -8.13 13.93 -2.66
C PRO A 71 -7.80 12.52 -2.22
N CYS A 72 -7.54 12.35 -0.91
CA CYS A 72 -7.17 11.06 -0.35
C CYS A 72 -8.00 10.75 0.90
N LEU A 73 -8.68 9.61 0.89
CA LEU A 73 -9.49 9.11 2.00
C LEU A 73 -8.92 7.81 2.52
N SER A 74 -9.12 7.53 3.79
CA SER A 74 -8.76 6.23 4.40
C SER A 74 -9.95 5.64 5.13
N PHE A 75 -10.19 4.34 4.91
CA PHE A 75 -11.26 3.58 5.53
C PHE A 75 -10.74 2.23 6.00
N SER A 76 -11.33 1.70 7.07
CA SER A 76 -11.18 0.27 7.31
C SER A 76 -11.79 -0.52 6.15
N SER A 77 -11.22 -1.67 5.82
CA SER A 77 -11.71 -2.47 4.69
C SER A 77 -13.14 -2.95 4.90
N PHE A 78 -13.52 -3.18 6.16
CA PHE A 78 -14.90 -3.48 6.53
C PHE A 78 -15.85 -2.30 6.23
N GLU A 79 -15.48 -1.10 6.66
CA GLU A 79 -16.30 0.11 6.44
C GLU A 79 -16.44 0.41 4.95
N LEU A 80 -15.34 0.39 4.21
CA LEU A 80 -15.36 0.66 2.77
C LEU A 80 -16.22 -0.36 2.01
N SER A 81 -16.06 -1.67 2.32
CA SER A 81 -16.82 -2.73 1.67
C SER A 81 -18.33 -2.67 1.95
N ARG A 82 -18.74 -2.25 3.16
CA ARG A 82 -20.14 -2.35 3.61
C ARG A 82 -20.91 -1.05 3.48
N PHE A 83 -20.28 0.08 3.72
CA PHE A 83 -20.97 1.36 3.87
C PHE A 83 -20.50 2.45 2.90
N GLN A 84 -19.26 2.36 2.43
CA GLN A 84 -18.64 3.41 1.62
C GLN A 84 -18.23 2.91 0.22
N PHE A 85 -18.73 1.76 -0.21
CA PHE A 85 -18.32 1.16 -1.50
C PHE A 85 -18.60 2.08 -2.69
N GLY A 86 -19.64 2.91 -2.63
CA GLY A 86 -19.95 3.93 -3.64
C GLY A 86 -18.91 5.05 -3.78
N GLN A 87 -17.88 5.09 -2.93
CA GLN A 87 -16.72 5.97 -3.09
C GLN A 87 -15.74 5.46 -4.16
N LEU A 88 -15.87 4.19 -4.58
CA LEU A 88 -15.03 3.57 -5.61
C LEU A 88 -15.69 3.72 -6.99
N ASP A 89 -14.90 4.18 -7.94
CA ASP A 89 -15.26 4.29 -9.37
C ASP A 89 -13.99 4.12 -10.23
N GLU A 90 -14.14 4.17 -11.53
CA GLU A 90 -13.04 4.03 -12.50
C GLU A 90 -11.96 5.12 -12.42
N HIS A 91 -12.27 6.25 -11.78
CA HIS A 91 -11.36 7.38 -11.55
C HIS A 91 -10.73 7.38 -10.14
N THR A 92 -10.90 6.31 -9.40
CA THR A 92 -10.32 6.10 -8.08
C THR A 92 -9.15 5.14 -8.15
N LEU A 93 -8.06 5.41 -7.42
CA LEU A 93 -7.02 4.43 -7.14
C LEU A 93 -7.24 3.85 -5.75
N LEU A 94 -7.53 2.57 -5.64
CA LEU A 94 -7.62 1.86 -4.37
C LEU A 94 -6.25 1.27 -4.01
N ILE A 95 -5.71 1.62 -2.83
CA ILE A 95 -4.52 1.00 -2.25
C ILE A 95 -4.97 0.17 -1.05
N ALA A 96 -4.95 -1.15 -1.20
CA ALA A 96 -5.34 -2.11 -0.17
C ALA A 96 -4.09 -2.68 0.51
N VAL A 97 -4.02 -2.60 1.83
CA VAL A 97 -2.88 -3.05 2.63
C VAL A 97 -3.28 -4.18 3.57
N SER A 98 -2.57 -5.29 3.49
CA SER A 98 -2.71 -6.40 4.43
C SER A 98 -1.39 -7.16 4.55
N GLN A 99 -0.78 -7.14 5.73
CA GLN A 99 0.48 -7.85 5.99
C GLN A 99 0.37 -9.34 5.63
N SER A 100 -0.65 -10.03 6.09
CA SER A 100 -0.90 -11.44 5.74
C SER A 100 -1.39 -11.63 4.31
N GLY A 101 -2.03 -10.60 3.73
CA GLY A 101 -2.71 -10.64 2.46
C GLY A 101 -3.97 -11.52 2.43
N ASN A 102 -4.39 -12.02 3.60
CA ASN A 102 -5.53 -12.94 3.74
C ASN A 102 -6.58 -12.46 4.77
N SER A 103 -6.52 -11.20 5.22
CA SER A 103 -7.57 -10.63 6.07
C SER A 103 -8.91 -10.67 5.33
N ALA A 104 -9.92 -11.28 5.94
CA ALA A 104 -11.20 -11.54 5.27
C ALA A 104 -11.85 -10.26 4.73
N GLU A 105 -11.80 -9.18 5.50
CA GLU A 105 -12.36 -7.88 5.13
C GLU A 105 -11.62 -7.25 3.94
N VAL A 106 -10.30 -7.40 3.88
CA VAL A 106 -9.49 -6.89 2.76
C VAL A 106 -9.76 -7.72 1.50
N VAL A 107 -9.82 -9.03 1.64
CA VAL A 107 -10.12 -9.95 0.53
C VAL A 107 -11.51 -9.67 -0.04
N GLU A 108 -12.55 -9.57 0.81
CA GLU A 108 -13.92 -9.24 0.38
C GLU A 108 -13.99 -7.90 -0.35
N LEU A 109 -13.31 -6.88 0.18
CA LEU A 109 -13.23 -5.56 -0.44
C LEU A 109 -12.61 -5.65 -1.84
N VAL A 110 -11.42 -6.26 -1.94
CA VAL A 110 -10.66 -6.31 -3.19
C VAL A 110 -11.39 -7.12 -4.26
N GLU A 111 -12.03 -8.23 -3.88
CA GLU A 111 -12.83 -9.04 -4.80
C GLU A 111 -13.93 -8.22 -5.51
N LYS A 112 -14.59 -7.35 -4.77
CA LYS A 112 -15.61 -6.44 -5.30
C LYS A 112 -14.98 -5.25 -6.06
N ALA A 113 -13.96 -4.62 -5.47
CA ALA A 113 -13.37 -3.38 -5.97
C ALA A 113 -12.70 -3.52 -7.33
N ARG A 114 -12.05 -4.65 -7.61
CA ARG A 114 -11.39 -4.95 -8.91
C ARG A 114 -12.32 -4.91 -10.11
N GLN A 115 -13.62 -4.90 -9.89
CA GLN A 115 -14.62 -4.78 -10.97
C GLN A 115 -14.92 -3.33 -11.35
N VAL A 116 -14.57 -2.38 -10.49
CA VAL A 116 -14.97 -0.97 -10.61
C VAL A 116 -13.80 0.01 -10.55
N THR A 117 -12.65 -0.40 -10.04
CA THR A 117 -11.47 0.47 -9.88
C THR A 117 -10.16 -0.29 -10.04
N THR A 118 -9.05 0.42 -10.19
CA THR A 118 -7.70 -0.18 -10.15
C THR A 118 -7.28 -0.41 -8.70
N VAL A 119 -6.85 -1.63 -8.41
CA VAL A 119 -6.43 -2.04 -7.06
C VAL A 119 -4.92 -2.25 -7.01
N VAL A 120 -4.26 -1.49 -6.14
CA VAL A 120 -2.88 -1.73 -5.71
C VAL A 120 -2.92 -2.52 -4.42
N GLY A 121 -2.28 -3.68 -4.38
CA GLY A 121 -2.18 -4.53 -3.18
C GLY A 121 -0.78 -4.45 -2.56
N ILE A 122 -0.70 -4.07 -1.28
CA ILE A 122 0.54 -4.10 -0.48
C ILE A 122 0.44 -5.26 0.51
N TYR A 123 1.36 -6.22 0.43
CA TYR A 123 1.31 -7.47 1.20
C TYR A 123 2.72 -8.02 1.48
N ASN A 124 2.84 -8.89 2.49
CA ASN A 124 4.10 -9.57 2.82
C ASN A 124 4.13 -11.06 2.42
N ASN A 125 2.98 -11.64 2.07
CA ASN A 125 2.87 -13.05 1.66
C ASN A 125 2.51 -13.15 0.18
N GLU A 126 3.47 -13.56 -0.65
CA GLU A 126 3.29 -13.68 -2.10
C GLU A 126 2.25 -14.74 -2.52
N GLY A 127 1.99 -15.74 -1.68
CA GLY A 127 0.94 -16.73 -1.91
C GLY A 127 -0.46 -16.32 -1.44
N SER A 128 -0.63 -15.08 -0.97
CA SER A 128 -1.90 -14.60 -0.41
C SER A 128 -2.96 -14.29 -1.46
N LEU A 129 -4.22 -14.22 -1.02
CA LEU A 129 -5.33 -13.85 -1.91
C LEU A 129 -5.19 -12.42 -2.43
N LEU A 130 -4.74 -11.47 -1.59
CA LEU A 130 -4.48 -10.09 -2.02
C LEU A 130 -3.43 -10.04 -3.14
N SER A 131 -2.34 -10.82 -3.00
CA SER A 131 -1.29 -10.90 -4.02
C SER A 131 -1.77 -11.47 -5.35
N GLN A 132 -2.78 -12.34 -5.31
CA GLN A 132 -3.35 -12.93 -6.53
C GLN A 132 -4.35 -11.99 -7.22
N MET A 133 -5.15 -11.25 -6.45
CA MET A 133 -6.28 -10.46 -6.97
C MET A 133 -5.93 -9.02 -7.35
N ALA A 134 -4.92 -8.41 -6.72
CA ALA A 134 -4.53 -7.04 -7.01
C ALA A 134 -4.01 -6.86 -8.45
N ASP A 135 -4.34 -5.73 -9.09
CA ASP A 135 -3.87 -5.38 -10.43
C ASP A 135 -2.38 -5.01 -10.44
N ILE A 136 -1.95 -4.29 -9.40
CA ILE A 136 -0.53 -3.95 -9.17
C ILE A 136 -0.14 -4.47 -7.79
N LYS A 137 0.95 -5.22 -7.75
CA LYS A 137 1.36 -6.06 -6.62
C LYS A 137 2.64 -5.53 -6.00
N LEU A 138 2.57 -5.04 -4.75
CA LEU A 138 3.70 -4.47 -4.04
C LEU A 138 4.06 -5.32 -2.82
N PRO A 139 5.12 -6.15 -2.91
CA PRO A 139 5.58 -6.94 -1.79
C PRO A 139 6.26 -6.07 -0.72
N ILE A 140 5.95 -6.28 0.54
CA ILE A 140 6.60 -5.57 1.67
C ILE A 140 8.07 -5.99 1.83
N LEU A 141 8.43 -7.22 1.40
CA LEU A 141 9.79 -7.76 1.47
C LEU A 141 10.32 -7.92 2.90
N ALA A 142 9.45 -7.97 3.89
CA ALA A 142 9.82 -8.29 5.26
C ALA A 142 9.84 -9.81 5.46
N ASN A 143 10.86 -10.31 6.12
CA ASN A 143 10.86 -11.68 6.60
C ASN A 143 9.67 -11.94 7.51
N LYS A 144 9.32 -13.23 7.73
CA LYS A 144 8.24 -13.59 8.63
C LYS A 144 8.41 -12.92 10.01
N GLU A 145 7.40 -12.23 10.47
CA GLU A 145 7.32 -11.68 11.81
C GLU A 145 6.81 -12.76 12.78
N VAL A 146 7.43 -12.83 13.95
CA VAL A 146 7.12 -13.84 14.97
C VAL A 146 6.33 -13.21 16.14
N SER A 147 6.40 -11.87 16.28
CA SER A 147 5.84 -11.15 17.42
C SER A 147 4.85 -10.08 16.96
N ILE A 148 5.09 -8.83 17.34
CA ILE A 148 4.23 -7.68 17.03
C ILE A 148 4.63 -7.13 15.65
N THR A 149 3.66 -6.65 14.90
CA THR A 149 3.91 -5.95 13.63
C THR A 149 4.85 -4.75 13.86
N SER A 150 6.06 -4.85 13.37
CA SER A 150 7.09 -3.82 13.50
C SER A 150 7.75 -3.54 12.15
N LYS A 151 8.48 -4.51 11.60
CA LYS A 151 9.19 -4.41 10.31
C LYS A 151 8.22 -4.16 9.15
N THR A 152 7.13 -4.90 9.10
CA THR A 152 6.12 -4.76 8.04
C THR A 152 5.42 -3.42 8.13
N TYR A 153 5.23 -2.84 9.32
CA TYR A 153 4.63 -1.53 9.50
C TYR A 153 5.48 -0.42 8.88
N GLU A 154 6.76 -0.37 9.21
CA GLU A 154 7.69 0.65 8.71
C GLU A 154 7.89 0.56 7.20
N ILE A 155 8.05 -0.66 6.66
CA ILE A 155 8.19 -0.85 5.23
C ILE A 155 6.88 -0.50 4.50
N THR A 156 5.73 -0.79 5.09
CA THR A 156 4.43 -0.34 4.54
C THR A 156 4.37 1.19 4.44
N MET A 157 4.81 1.90 5.48
CA MET A 157 4.88 3.36 5.45
C MET A 157 5.84 3.86 4.36
N LEU A 158 7.00 3.22 4.19
CA LEU A 158 7.94 3.54 3.12
C LEU A 158 7.27 3.40 1.75
N ILE A 159 6.65 2.25 1.46
CA ILE A 159 6.00 1.98 0.17
C ILE A 159 4.90 3.00 -0.12
N LEU A 160 4.05 3.29 0.86
CA LEU A 160 2.98 4.27 0.74
C LEU A 160 3.54 5.68 0.45
N ASN A 161 4.62 6.09 1.11
CA ASN A 161 5.28 7.37 0.84
C ASN A 161 5.90 7.41 -0.55
N VAL A 162 6.56 6.34 -1.01
CA VAL A 162 7.12 6.27 -2.37
C VAL A 162 6.01 6.41 -3.42
N ILE A 163 4.85 5.77 -3.23
CA ILE A 163 3.69 5.95 -4.10
C ILE A 163 3.23 7.40 -4.09
N ALA A 164 3.07 8.01 -2.91
CA ALA A 164 2.58 9.37 -2.77
C ALA A 164 3.48 10.39 -3.46
N HIS A 165 4.79 10.34 -3.22
CA HIS A 165 5.76 11.21 -3.89
C HIS A 165 5.83 10.97 -5.41
N SER A 166 5.62 9.74 -5.86
CA SER A 166 5.50 9.45 -7.29
C SER A 166 4.27 10.10 -7.92
N LEU A 167 3.12 10.06 -7.26
CA LEU A 167 1.87 10.64 -7.77
C LEU A 167 1.93 12.17 -7.82
N THR A 168 2.58 12.83 -6.85
CA THR A 168 2.78 14.28 -6.82
C THR A 168 3.85 14.78 -7.80
N GLY A 169 4.69 13.88 -8.32
CA GLY A 169 5.76 14.22 -9.26
C GLY A 169 7.10 14.59 -8.61
N GLU A 170 7.22 14.56 -7.29
CA GLU A 170 8.46 14.91 -6.59
C GLU A 170 9.61 13.92 -6.87
N LEU A 171 9.30 12.65 -7.18
CA LEU A 171 10.33 11.66 -7.57
C LEU A 171 10.87 11.86 -8.99
N ASP A 172 10.30 12.74 -9.80
CA ASP A 172 10.79 13.00 -11.17
C ASP A 172 12.06 13.86 -11.18
N GLY A 173 12.38 14.54 -10.07
CA GLY A 173 13.54 15.44 -9.93
C GLY A 173 14.85 14.79 -9.48
N GLY A 174 14.87 13.50 -9.19
CA GLY A 174 16.01 12.79 -8.59
C GLY A 174 16.24 13.21 -7.13
N PHE A 175 16.65 12.25 -6.29
CA PHE A 175 17.22 12.56 -4.97
C PHE A 175 18.66 13.01 -5.13
#